data_2e9790a532fd5f5f0c24229793e506e3
#
_entry.id   2e9790a532fd5f5f0c24229793e506e3
#
_cell.length_a   1.000
_cell.length_b   1.000
_cell.length_c   1.000
_cell.angle_alpha   90.00
_cell.angle_beta   90.00
_cell.angle_gamma   90.00
#
_symmetry.space_group_name_H-M   'P 1'
#
loop_
_entity.id
_entity.type
_entity.pdbx_description
1 polymer ?
#
loop_
_entity_poly.entity_id
_entity_poly.type
_entity_poly.pdbx_seq_one_letter_code
_entity_poly.pdbx_strand_id
1 'polypeptide(L)'
;MKDLIFKSLKYEDLERVMEIEKTSFSKNTWEDKKVYEERINIFPEGNIGIWVEGLMIGFISSELWKYQENYGQNRFMLSHSIKDYHDYFGTELYISSFAIDTAYRGNGYGEAIFESFLDKMRKKYNLKSGILLVSSEWENAKRIYEKHGYKCLENISNFFINDLEEKFDGIIMRKFF
;
A
#
# COMPACT_ATOMS: atom_id res chain seq x y z
N MET A 1 -11.70 18.16 8.77
CA MET A 1 -11.64 16.95 7.91
C MET A 1 -12.90 16.17 8.19
N LYS A 2 -13.57 15.62 7.16
CA LYS A 2 -14.74 14.75 7.36
C LYS A 2 -14.32 13.43 8.01
N ASP A 3 -15.25 12.76 8.70
CA ASP A 3 -14.96 11.53 9.40
C ASP A 3 -14.53 10.42 8.45
N LEU A 4 -13.39 9.81 8.75
CA LEU A 4 -12.82 8.67 8.00
C LEU A 4 -13.32 7.36 8.62
N ILE A 5 -13.93 6.52 7.81
CA ILE A 5 -14.39 5.19 8.21
C ILE A 5 -13.52 4.14 7.51
N PHE A 6 -12.88 3.28 8.31
CA PHE A 6 -12.02 2.19 7.85
C PHE A 6 -12.76 0.86 7.97
N LYS A 7 -12.91 0.15 6.85
CA LYS A 7 -13.53 -1.19 6.82
C LYS A 7 -12.67 -2.15 6.03
N SER A 8 -12.64 -3.42 6.43
CA SER A 8 -12.08 -4.47 5.59
C SER A 8 -12.81 -4.51 4.26
N LEU A 9 -12.05 -4.58 3.17
CA LEU A 9 -12.59 -4.73 1.83
C LEU A 9 -13.33 -6.06 1.68
N LYS A 10 -14.40 -6.03 0.91
CA LYS A 10 -15.18 -7.19 0.51
C LYS A 10 -15.16 -7.34 -1.00
N TYR A 11 -15.63 -8.48 -1.49
CA TYR A 11 -15.73 -8.74 -2.92
C TYR A 11 -16.55 -7.68 -3.67
N GLU A 12 -17.62 -7.19 -3.07
CA GLU A 12 -18.50 -6.14 -3.61
C GLU A 12 -17.80 -4.77 -3.77
N ASP A 13 -16.71 -4.54 -3.04
CA ASP A 13 -15.94 -3.28 -3.08
C ASP A 13 -14.90 -3.27 -4.21
N LEU A 14 -14.60 -4.42 -4.81
CA LEU A 14 -13.46 -4.56 -5.73
C LEU A 14 -13.60 -3.75 -7.03
N GLU A 15 -14.82 -3.54 -7.52
CA GLU A 15 -15.01 -2.67 -8.68
C GLU A 15 -14.54 -1.25 -8.38
N ARG A 16 -14.88 -0.73 -7.18
CA ARG A 16 -14.44 0.59 -6.76
C ARG A 16 -12.93 0.65 -6.49
N VAL A 17 -12.34 -0.42 -5.94
CA VAL A 17 -10.89 -0.54 -5.79
C VAL A 17 -10.21 -0.42 -7.16
N MET A 18 -10.69 -1.15 -8.17
CA MET A 18 -10.12 -1.11 -9.52
C MET A 18 -10.28 0.25 -10.21
N GLU A 19 -11.36 0.98 -9.95
CA GLU A 19 -11.52 2.36 -10.44
C GLU A 19 -10.47 3.28 -9.84
N ILE A 20 -10.27 3.23 -8.51
CA ILE A 20 -9.27 4.05 -7.81
C ILE A 20 -7.87 3.66 -8.25
N GLU A 21 -7.57 2.37 -8.41
CA GLU A 21 -6.31 1.84 -8.93
C GLU A 21 -5.96 2.48 -10.28
N LYS A 22 -6.88 2.37 -11.25
CA LYS A 22 -6.69 2.85 -12.62
C LYS A 22 -6.53 4.37 -12.73
N THR A 23 -7.13 5.11 -11.82
CA THR A 23 -6.98 6.58 -11.80
C THR A 23 -5.77 7.04 -10.99
N SER A 24 -5.18 6.16 -10.20
CA SER A 24 -4.06 6.48 -9.31
C SER A 24 -2.70 6.11 -9.85
N PHE A 25 -2.63 5.06 -10.67
CA PHE A 25 -1.38 4.48 -11.14
C PHE A 25 -1.35 4.37 -12.67
N SER A 26 -0.16 4.30 -13.23
CA SER A 26 0.06 4.00 -14.65
C SER A 26 -0.38 2.58 -14.98
N LYS A 27 -0.80 2.36 -16.21
CA LYS A 27 -1.27 1.06 -16.70
C LYS A 27 -0.28 -0.10 -16.43
N ASN A 28 1.00 0.17 -16.56
CA ASN A 28 2.06 -0.82 -16.31
C ASN A 28 2.23 -1.18 -14.82
N THR A 29 1.57 -0.45 -13.92
CA THR A 29 1.64 -0.65 -12.46
C THR A 29 0.34 -1.27 -11.90
N TRP A 30 -0.72 -1.36 -12.70
CA TRP A 30 -2.00 -1.88 -12.24
C TRP A 30 -1.90 -3.34 -11.79
N GLU A 31 -2.52 -3.61 -10.66
CA GLU A 31 -2.77 -4.97 -10.20
C GLU A 31 -4.04 -5.53 -10.82
N ASP A 32 -4.08 -6.83 -11.06
CA ASP A 32 -5.30 -7.50 -11.47
C ASP A 32 -6.30 -7.60 -10.31
N LYS A 33 -7.60 -7.54 -10.63
CA LYS A 33 -8.68 -7.74 -9.65
C LYS A 33 -8.51 -9.01 -8.84
N LYS A 34 -8.04 -10.11 -9.47
CA LYS A 34 -7.79 -11.39 -8.81
C LYS A 34 -6.73 -11.31 -7.70
N VAL A 35 -5.76 -10.43 -7.83
CA VAL A 35 -4.74 -10.20 -6.79
C VAL A 35 -5.40 -9.61 -5.54
N TYR A 36 -6.30 -8.64 -5.71
CA TYR A 36 -7.08 -8.08 -4.60
C TYR A 36 -8.06 -9.10 -4.01
N GLU A 37 -8.73 -9.91 -4.83
CA GLU A 37 -9.59 -11.02 -4.36
C GLU A 37 -8.83 -11.97 -3.43
N GLU A 38 -7.62 -12.35 -3.81
CA GLU A 38 -6.79 -13.23 -2.99
C GLU A 38 -6.38 -12.55 -1.68
N ARG A 39 -5.96 -11.28 -1.75
CA ARG A 39 -5.54 -10.50 -0.58
C ARG A 39 -6.65 -10.31 0.43
N ILE A 40 -7.86 -9.96 0.02
CA ILE A 40 -9.00 -9.79 0.94
C ILE A 40 -9.47 -11.09 1.57
N ASN A 41 -9.32 -12.23 0.87
CA ASN A 41 -9.67 -13.53 1.40
C ASN A 41 -8.65 -14.04 2.44
N ILE A 42 -7.36 -13.76 2.24
CA ILE A 42 -6.30 -14.26 3.11
C ILE A 42 -6.06 -13.31 4.29
N PHE A 43 -6.03 -12.01 4.04
CA PHE A 43 -5.73 -11.02 5.07
C PHE A 43 -6.68 -9.81 5.04
N PRO A 44 -7.98 -10.00 5.35
CA PRO A 44 -8.98 -8.93 5.28
C PRO A 44 -8.67 -7.73 6.17
N GLU A 45 -7.98 -7.93 7.30
CA GLU A 45 -7.63 -6.84 8.22
C GLU A 45 -6.52 -5.92 7.71
N GLY A 46 -5.69 -6.42 6.81
CA GLY A 46 -4.63 -5.65 6.15
C GLY A 46 -5.06 -5.06 4.82
N ASN A 47 -6.26 -5.40 4.34
CA ASN A 47 -6.81 -4.94 3.07
C ASN A 47 -8.10 -4.16 3.34
N ILE A 48 -7.95 -2.85 3.45
CA ILE A 48 -9.02 -1.97 3.93
C ILE A 48 -9.37 -0.90 2.91
N GLY A 49 -10.66 -0.59 2.82
CA GLY A 49 -11.15 0.60 2.17
C GLY A 49 -11.35 1.73 3.17
N ILE A 50 -11.36 2.95 2.66
CA ILE A 50 -11.57 4.19 3.41
C ILE A 50 -12.78 4.91 2.83
N TRP A 51 -13.75 5.18 3.68
CA TRP A 51 -15.00 5.85 3.31
C TRP A 51 -15.13 7.22 3.95
N VAL A 52 -15.72 8.13 3.19
CA VAL A 52 -16.19 9.46 3.64
C VAL A 52 -17.60 9.62 3.12
N GLU A 53 -18.55 9.93 4.03
CA GLU A 53 -19.98 10.13 3.68
C GLU A 53 -20.58 9.00 2.82
N GLY A 54 -20.19 7.76 3.09
CA GLY A 54 -20.72 6.58 2.39
C GLY A 54 -20.03 6.26 1.06
N LEU A 55 -19.09 7.09 0.58
CA LEU A 55 -18.31 6.85 -0.63
C LEU A 55 -16.91 6.35 -0.28
N MET A 56 -16.44 5.29 -0.92
CA MET A 56 -15.05 4.86 -0.82
C MET A 56 -14.16 5.83 -1.58
N ILE A 57 -13.24 6.47 -0.85
CA ILE A 57 -12.30 7.47 -1.36
C ILE A 57 -10.88 6.95 -1.52
N GLY A 58 -10.59 5.76 -1.03
CA GLY A 58 -9.26 5.18 -1.09
C GLY A 58 -9.21 3.77 -0.53
N PHE A 59 -8.06 3.13 -0.66
CA PHE A 59 -7.80 1.81 -0.07
C PHE A 59 -6.32 1.64 0.28
N ILE A 60 -6.06 0.71 1.20
CA ILE A 60 -4.72 0.21 1.53
C ILE A 60 -4.74 -1.31 1.45
N SER A 61 -3.74 -1.87 0.78
CA SER A 61 -3.45 -3.30 0.74
C SER A 61 -2.13 -3.58 1.41
N SER A 62 -2.09 -4.59 2.26
CA SER A 62 -0.88 -4.93 3.01
C SER A 62 -0.79 -6.43 3.31
N GLU A 63 0.39 -6.85 3.72
CA GLU A 63 0.71 -8.21 4.14
C GLU A 63 1.54 -8.18 5.41
N LEU A 64 1.55 -9.26 6.17
CA LEU A 64 2.52 -9.47 7.24
C LEU A 64 3.64 -10.36 6.73
N TRP A 65 4.87 -9.90 6.86
CA TRP A 65 6.05 -10.64 6.44
C TRP A 65 6.88 -11.07 7.63
N LYS A 66 7.48 -12.25 7.54
CA LYS A 66 8.56 -12.62 8.44
C LYS A 66 9.73 -11.68 8.20
N TYR A 67 10.11 -10.92 9.24
CA TYR A 67 11.20 -9.95 9.13
C TYR A 67 12.49 -10.60 8.63
N GLN A 68 13.14 -9.93 7.68
CA GLN A 68 14.49 -10.19 7.22
C GLN A 68 15.24 -8.86 7.09
N GLU A 69 16.52 -8.87 7.39
CA GLU A 69 17.34 -7.65 7.27
C GLU A 69 17.34 -7.14 5.82
N ASN A 70 17.56 -8.06 4.88
CA ASN A 70 17.56 -7.78 3.44
C ASN A 70 16.59 -8.71 2.73
N TYR A 71 15.82 -8.16 1.77
CA TYR A 71 14.96 -8.89 0.88
C TYR A 71 15.53 -8.86 -0.54
N GLY A 72 15.38 -9.94 -1.28
CA GLY A 72 15.61 -9.92 -2.72
C GLY A 72 14.58 -9.04 -3.44
N GLN A 73 14.99 -8.36 -4.49
CA GLN A 73 14.12 -7.45 -5.26
C GLN A 73 12.86 -8.14 -5.79
N ASN A 74 12.94 -9.44 -6.11
CA ASN A 74 11.82 -10.24 -6.57
C ASN A 74 10.63 -10.27 -5.59
N ARG A 75 10.87 -10.01 -4.30
CA ARG A 75 9.80 -9.97 -3.29
C ARG A 75 8.87 -8.78 -3.46
N PHE A 76 9.32 -7.72 -4.12
CA PHE A 76 8.56 -6.50 -4.38
C PHE A 76 7.92 -6.47 -5.76
N MET A 77 8.02 -7.55 -6.54
CA MET A 77 7.41 -7.61 -7.87
C MET A 77 5.90 -7.40 -7.81
N LEU A 78 5.39 -6.63 -8.76
CA LEU A 78 3.96 -6.41 -8.92
C LEU A 78 3.25 -7.74 -9.18
N SER A 79 1.99 -7.82 -8.78
CA SER A 79 1.12 -8.98 -8.98
C SER A 79 1.57 -10.29 -8.30
N HIS A 80 2.47 -10.20 -7.30
CA HIS A 80 2.79 -11.40 -6.52
C HIS A 80 1.58 -11.89 -5.73
N SER A 81 1.50 -13.21 -5.55
CA SER A 81 0.48 -13.80 -4.70
C SER A 81 0.78 -13.54 -3.22
N ILE A 82 -0.21 -13.11 -2.47
CA ILE A 82 -0.09 -12.97 -1.01
C ILE A 82 0.30 -14.29 -0.34
N LYS A 83 -0.04 -15.44 -0.94
CA LYS A 83 0.32 -16.77 -0.43
C LYS A 83 1.81 -17.04 -0.40
N ASP A 84 2.57 -16.34 -1.25
CA ASP A 84 4.00 -16.58 -1.35
C ASP A 84 4.77 -16.03 -0.14
N TYR A 85 4.25 -14.96 0.48
CA TYR A 85 5.04 -14.20 1.46
C TYR A 85 4.31 -13.87 2.75
N HIS A 86 2.96 -13.91 2.77
CA HIS A 86 2.20 -13.59 3.97
C HIS A 86 2.40 -14.64 5.06
N ASP A 87 2.73 -14.18 6.25
CA ASP A 87 2.86 -14.99 7.46
C ASP A 87 2.05 -14.33 8.58
N TYR A 88 1.03 -15.01 9.10
CA TYR A 88 0.19 -14.50 10.19
C TYR A 88 0.97 -14.17 11.47
N PHE A 89 2.18 -14.73 11.64
CA PHE A 89 3.10 -14.42 12.72
C PHE A 89 4.21 -13.44 12.29
N GLY A 90 4.10 -12.89 11.09
CA GLY A 90 5.02 -11.90 10.56
C GLY A 90 5.08 -10.66 11.44
N THR A 91 6.27 -10.12 11.61
CA THR A 91 6.53 -8.94 12.46
C THR A 91 6.88 -7.69 11.66
N GLU A 92 6.82 -7.77 10.34
CA GLU A 92 6.99 -6.64 9.44
C GLU A 92 5.73 -6.45 8.58
N LEU A 93 5.19 -5.24 8.58
CA LEU A 93 4.04 -4.87 7.76
C LEU A 93 4.54 -4.41 6.38
N TYR A 94 4.29 -5.20 5.35
CA TYR A 94 4.48 -4.77 3.97
C TYR A 94 3.22 -4.07 3.46
N ILE A 95 3.36 -2.80 3.06
CA ILE A 95 2.28 -2.04 2.41
C ILE A 95 2.49 -2.15 0.90
N SER A 96 1.66 -2.98 0.26
CA SER A 96 1.77 -3.29 -1.17
C SER A 96 1.07 -2.28 -2.06
N SER A 97 -0.01 -1.64 -1.57
CA SER A 97 -0.71 -0.59 -2.29
C SER A 97 -1.35 0.41 -1.34
N PHE A 98 -1.31 1.68 -1.69
CA PHE A 98 -2.02 2.76 -1.02
C PHE A 98 -2.46 3.79 -2.06
N ALA A 99 -3.74 3.91 -2.26
CA ALA A 99 -4.31 4.83 -3.24
C ALA A 99 -5.47 5.64 -2.67
N ILE A 100 -5.55 6.89 -3.10
CA ILE A 100 -6.66 7.81 -2.82
C ILE A 100 -7.17 8.34 -4.14
N ASP A 101 -8.48 8.28 -4.33
CA ASP A 101 -9.16 8.85 -5.48
C ASP A 101 -8.69 10.31 -5.70
N THR A 102 -8.36 10.61 -6.93
CA THR A 102 -7.80 11.91 -7.33
C THR A 102 -8.65 13.09 -6.90
N ALA A 103 -9.99 12.92 -6.88
CA ALA A 103 -10.92 13.96 -6.42
C ALA A 103 -10.79 14.32 -4.91
N TYR A 104 -10.14 13.46 -4.13
CA TYR A 104 -9.98 13.64 -2.68
C TYR A 104 -8.55 13.96 -2.26
N ARG A 105 -7.61 14.06 -3.23
CA ARG A 105 -6.22 14.42 -2.95
C ARG A 105 -6.08 15.90 -2.58
N GLY A 106 -4.95 16.25 -1.97
CA GLY A 106 -4.63 17.64 -1.61
C GLY A 106 -5.31 18.14 -0.31
N ASN A 107 -6.16 17.34 0.33
CA ASN A 107 -6.93 17.70 1.52
C ASN A 107 -6.37 17.12 2.84
N GLY A 108 -5.15 16.61 2.83
CA GLY A 108 -4.52 15.99 4.00
C GLY A 108 -4.99 14.56 4.33
N TYR A 109 -5.91 14.01 3.55
CA TYR A 109 -6.42 12.65 3.78
C TYR A 109 -5.32 11.59 3.77
N GLY A 110 -4.35 11.69 2.85
CA GLY A 110 -3.28 10.70 2.70
C GLY A 110 -2.50 10.47 3.99
N GLU A 111 -2.08 11.55 4.62
CA GLU A 111 -1.33 11.50 5.87
C GLU A 111 -2.17 10.92 7.01
N ALA A 112 -3.40 11.44 7.20
CA ALA A 112 -4.29 10.99 8.27
C ALA A 112 -4.69 9.51 8.13
N ILE A 113 -4.91 9.05 6.90
CA ILE A 113 -5.23 7.65 6.59
C ILE A 113 -4.03 6.75 6.91
N PHE A 114 -2.85 7.14 6.44
CA PHE A 114 -1.63 6.34 6.64
C PHE A 114 -1.30 6.18 8.11
N GLU A 115 -1.34 7.28 8.88
CA GLU A 115 -1.13 7.27 10.33
C GLU A 115 -2.13 6.37 11.05
N SER A 116 -3.43 6.57 10.79
CA SER A 116 -4.49 5.79 11.41
C SER A 116 -4.38 4.29 11.10
N PHE A 117 -4.00 3.96 9.88
CA PHE A 117 -3.78 2.57 9.46
C PHE A 117 -2.61 1.94 10.21
N LEU A 118 -1.45 2.61 10.26
CA LEU A 118 -0.29 2.12 10.97
C LEU A 118 -0.60 1.90 12.45
N ASP A 119 -1.27 2.84 13.11
CA ASP A 119 -1.66 2.73 14.51
C ASP A 119 -2.58 1.53 14.76
N LYS A 120 -3.56 1.32 13.87
CA LYS A 120 -4.46 0.16 13.94
C LYS A 120 -3.70 -1.15 13.82
N MET A 121 -2.80 -1.25 12.85
CA MET A 121 -2.02 -2.46 12.61
C MET A 121 -1.06 -2.76 13.76
N ARG A 122 -0.38 -1.73 14.29
CA ARG A 122 0.52 -1.86 15.45
C ARG A 122 -0.19 -2.27 16.74
N LYS A 123 -1.43 -1.82 16.95
CA LYS A 123 -2.24 -2.24 18.11
C LYS A 123 -2.71 -3.69 18.02
N LYS A 124 -2.90 -4.18 16.79
CA LYS A 124 -3.44 -5.53 16.55
C LYS A 124 -2.36 -6.59 16.43
N TYR A 125 -1.21 -6.24 15.85
CA TYR A 125 -0.12 -7.16 15.56
C TYR A 125 1.17 -6.74 16.25
N ASN A 126 2.01 -7.72 16.60
CA ASN A 126 3.33 -7.47 17.21
C ASN A 126 4.35 -7.02 16.17
N LEU A 127 4.11 -5.87 15.57
CA LEU A 127 4.94 -5.33 14.51
C LEU A 127 6.23 -4.71 15.06
N LYS A 128 7.36 -5.06 14.48
CA LYS A 128 8.68 -4.46 14.74
C LYS A 128 9.04 -3.42 13.70
N SER A 129 8.51 -3.57 12.48
CA SER A 129 8.83 -2.70 11.34
C SER A 129 7.70 -2.64 10.33
N GLY A 130 7.76 -1.63 9.49
CA GLY A 130 6.97 -1.52 8.28
C GLY A 130 7.88 -1.29 7.08
N ILE A 131 7.54 -1.87 5.94
CA ILE A 131 8.28 -1.78 4.69
C ILE A 131 7.32 -1.50 3.53
N LEU A 132 7.78 -0.77 2.54
CA LEU A 132 7.03 -0.47 1.32
C LEU A 132 7.97 -0.22 0.15
N LEU A 133 7.43 -0.27 -1.06
CA LEU A 133 8.08 0.16 -2.29
C LEU A 133 7.32 1.36 -2.86
N VAL A 134 8.02 2.43 -3.21
CA VAL A 134 7.44 3.64 -3.80
C VAL A 134 8.20 4.04 -5.05
N SER A 135 7.50 4.51 -6.08
CA SER A 135 8.15 5.09 -7.26
C SER A 135 8.83 6.42 -6.95
N SER A 136 10.00 6.64 -7.51
CA SER A 136 10.70 7.94 -7.42
C SER A 136 9.88 9.09 -8.03
N GLU A 137 8.91 8.79 -8.92
CA GLU A 137 7.96 9.74 -9.48
C GLU A 137 6.90 10.20 -8.45
N TRP A 138 6.58 9.38 -7.46
CA TRP A 138 5.47 9.66 -6.52
C TRP A 138 5.93 10.47 -5.30
N GLU A 139 6.40 11.69 -5.55
CA GLU A 139 6.99 12.57 -4.53
C GLU A 139 6.08 12.82 -3.33
N ASN A 140 4.76 12.99 -3.55
CA ASN A 140 3.82 13.22 -2.45
C ASN A 140 3.66 12.00 -1.54
N ALA A 141 3.63 10.80 -2.09
CA ALA A 141 3.58 9.58 -1.32
C ALA A 141 4.89 9.39 -0.53
N LYS A 142 6.02 9.57 -1.19
CA LYS A 142 7.35 9.49 -0.56
C LYS A 142 7.46 10.47 0.63
N ARG A 143 7.00 11.72 0.46
CA ARG A 143 7.00 12.73 1.55
C ARG A 143 6.16 12.29 2.75
N ILE A 144 4.99 11.66 2.53
CA ILE A 144 4.19 11.10 3.62
C ILE A 144 4.98 10.03 4.37
N TYR A 145 5.63 9.10 3.66
CA TYR A 145 6.40 8.03 4.27
C TYR A 145 7.61 8.56 5.05
N GLU A 146 8.36 9.50 4.49
CA GLU A 146 9.49 10.16 5.17
C GLU A 146 9.05 10.88 6.45
N LYS A 147 7.94 11.61 6.42
CA LYS A 147 7.36 12.29 7.58
C LYS A 147 6.98 11.30 8.69
N HIS A 148 6.55 10.10 8.32
CA HIS A 148 6.25 9.02 9.26
C HIS A 148 7.49 8.21 9.66
N GLY A 149 8.69 8.64 9.28
CA GLY A 149 9.97 8.05 9.72
C GLY A 149 10.44 6.86 8.90
N TYR A 150 9.84 6.60 7.74
CA TYR A 150 10.38 5.64 6.78
C TYR A 150 11.65 6.21 6.15
N LYS A 151 12.67 5.37 5.99
CA LYS A 151 13.95 5.71 5.39
C LYS A 151 14.21 4.80 4.20
N CYS A 152 14.89 5.35 3.18
CA CYS A 152 15.35 4.56 2.04
C CYS A 152 16.30 3.45 2.52
N LEU A 153 15.99 2.23 2.14
CA LEU A 153 16.81 1.04 2.38
C LEU A 153 17.61 0.68 1.12
N GLU A 154 16.95 0.68 -0.03
CA GLU A 154 17.52 0.27 -1.31
C GLU A 154 16.77 0.95 -2.46
N ASN A 155 17.45 1.17 -3.59
CA ASN A 155 16.88 1.61 -4.85
C ASN A 155 16.94 0.48 -5.89
N ILE A 156 15.83 0.25 -6.58
CA ILE A 156 15.74 -0.67 -7.70
C ILE A 156 15.65 0.16 -8.99
N SER A 157 16.70 0.17 -9.78
CA SER A 157 16.76 0.98 -11.00
C SER A 157 15.71 0.57 -12.01
N ASN A 158 15.02 1.57 -12.59
CA ASN A 158 14.04 1.39 -13.66
C ASN A 158 12.91 0.39 -13.33
N PHE A 159 12.47 0.34 -12.07
CA PHE A 159 11.44 -0.61 -11.62
C PHE A 159 10.04 -0.26 -12.15
N PHE A 160 9.70 1.03 -12.16
CA PHE A 160 8.41 1.52 -12.63
C PHE A 160 8.52 2.12 -14.03
N ILE A 161 7.44 1.96 -14.81
CA ILE A 161 7.31 2.56 -16.14
C ILE A 161 5.95 3.26 -16.17
N ASN A 162 5.94 4.57 -16.48
CA ASN A 162 4.69 5.31 -16.60
C ASN A 162 4.03 5.15 -18.00
N ASP A 163 2.89 5.79 -18.21
CA ASP A 163 2.14 5.69 -19.47
C ASP A 163 2.84 6.39 -20.66
N LEU A 164 3.87 7.17 -20.40
CA LEU A 164 4.75 7.80 -21.41
C LEU A 164 6.02 6.98 -21.69
N GLU A 165 6.07 5.75 -21.19
CA GLU A 165 7.25 4.84 -21.27
C GLU A 165 8.50 5.37 -20.56
N GLU A 166 8.37 6.39 -19.71
CA GLU A 166 9.45 6.86 -18.87
C GLU A 166 9.68 5.91 -17.71
N LYS A 167 10.96 5.71 -17.38
CA LYS A 167 11.38 4.76 -16.32
C LYS A 167 11.72 5.50 -15.03
N PHE A 168 11.25 4.95 -13.93
CA PHE A 168 11.49 5.47 -12.59
C PHE A 168 12.00 4.39 -11.66
N ASP A 169 12.85 4.78 -10.72
CA ASP A 169 13.37 3.85 -9.73
C ASP A 169 12.29 3.47 -8.72
N GLY A 170 12.33 2.24 -8.25
CA GLY A 170 11.62 1.78 -7.07
C GLY A 170 12.47 2.05 -5.83
N ILE A 171 11.93 2.76 -4.86
CA ILE A 171 12.58 3.06 -3.60
C ILE A 171 11.97 2.18 -2.52
N ILE A 172 12.74 1.22 -2.01
CA ILE A 172 12.33 0.42 -0.84
C ILE A 172 12.58 1.28 0.39
N MET A 173 11.52 1.48 1.17
CA MET A 173 11.60 2.25 2.39
C MET A 173 11.15 1.42 3.60
N ARG A 174 11.85 1.54 4.71
CA ARG A 174 11.58 0.83 5.97
C ARG A 174 11.57 1.78 7.15
N LYS A 175 10.71 1.48 8.12
CA LYS A 175 10.67 2.09 9.45
C LYS A 175 10.65 0.99 10.50
N PHE A 176 11.44 1.13 11.56
CA PHE A 176 11.29 0.37 12.81
C PHE A 176 10.34 1.11 13.76
N PHE A 177 9.49 0.36 14.45
CA PHE A 177 8.48 0.89 15.37
C PHE A 177 8.96 0.94 16.81
#